data_ffc75f7bd5980a85e58819a1f4d7ab04
#
_entry.id   ffc75f7bd5980a85e58819a1f4d7ab04
#
_cell.length_a   1.000
_cell.length_b   1.000
_cell.length_c   1.000
_cell.angle_alpha   90.00
_cell.angle_beta   90.00
_cell.angle_gamma   90.00
#
_symmetry.space_group_name_H-M   'P 1'
#
loop_
_entity.id
_entity.type
_entity.pdbx_description
1 polymer ?
#
loop_
_entity_poly.entity_id
_entity_poly.type
_entity_poly.pdbx_seq_one_letter_code
_entity_poly.pdbx_strand_id
1 'polypeptide(L)'
;DYFRTPEADGQAFQHESFRWHIELAKELDKTLVIHDRDSHEDVISVLLERGAPERVVFHCFSGDAQMARVCADHGWFMSFAGVITFGSAEGLREALRAVPDGLLLVETDAPYLTPKPNRGRVNATYLMPWTVRRMAEERSADVAQLCDQLVANTYRAFGHW
;
A
#
# COMPACT_ATOMS: atom_id res chain seq x y z
N ASP A 1 -13.18 -0.47 3.89
CA ASP A 1 -13.61 -0.23 2.50
C ASP A 1 -15.00 0.38 2.49
N TYR A 2 -15.08 1.71 2.51
CA TYR A 2 -16.36 2.42 2.54
C TYR A 2 -17.03 2.48 1.15
N PHE A 3 -16.27 2.27 0.08
CA PHE A 3 -16.84 2.10 -1.25
C PHE A 3 -17.78 0.89 -1.34
N ARG A 4 -17.46 -0.20 -0.64
CA ARG A 4 -18.28 -1.42 -0.64
C ARG A 4 -19.36 -1.40 0.43
N THR A 5 -19.13 -0.66 1.51
CA THR A 5 -20.00 -0.63 2.70
C THR A 5 -20.15 0.82 3.16
N PRO A 6 -20.97 1.61 2.45
CA PRO A 6 -21.16 3.03 2.77
C PRO A 6 -22.07 3.26 3.98
N GLU A 7 -22.80 2.24 4.46
CA GLU A 7 -23.75 2.33 5.56
C GLU A 7 -23.01 2.43 6.92
N ALA A 8 -23.51 3.30 7.82
CA ALA A 8 -22.89 3.56 9.12
C ALA A 8 -22.72 2.30 9.98
N ASP A 9 -23.70 1.41 9.99
CA ASP A 9 -23.61 0.16 10.75
C ASP A 9 -22.52 -0.76 10.22
N GLY A 10 -22.38 -0.84 8.88
CA GLY A 10 -21.33 -1.62 8.24
C GLY A 10 -19.94 -1.04 8.51
N GLN A 11 -19.80 0.29 8.54
CA GLN A 11 -18.56 0.96 8.92
C GLN A 11 -18.20 0.69 10.39
N ALA A 12 -19.18 0.70 11.30
CA ALA A 12 -18.95 0.37 12.71
C ALA A 12 -18.40 -1.05 12.89
N PHE A 13 -18.92 -2.03 12.15
CA PHE A 13 -18.37 -3.40 12.15
C PHE A 13 -16.95 -3.46 11.60
N GLN A 14 -16.64 -2.69 10.54
CA GLN A 14 -15.27 -2.61 10.02
C GLN A 14 -14.31 -2.02 11.07
N HIS A 15 -14.71 -0.98 11.80
CA HIS A 15 -13.91 -0.40 12.88
C HIS A 15 -13.65 -1.41 14.00
N GLU A 16 -14.66 -2.14 14.45
CA GLU A 16 -14.52 -3.16 15.49
C GLU A 16 -13.57 -4.28 15.04
N SER A 17 -13.79 -4.82 13.84
CA SER A 17 -12.94 -5.83 13.24
C SER A 17 -11.50 -5.34 13.10
N PHE A 18 -11.29 -4.10 12.64
CA PHE A 18 -9.96 -3.53 12.45
C PHE A 18 -9.22 -3.37 13.79
N ARG A 19 -9.89 -2.86 14.83
CA ARG A 19 -9.31 -2.78 16.18
C ARG A 19 -8.88 -4.16 16.69
N TRP A 20 -9.70 -5.18 16.48
CA TRP A 20 -9.35 -6.55 16.86
C TRP A 20 -8.12 -7.07 16.11
N HIS A 21 -8.02 -6.83 14.80
CA HIS A 21 -6.88 -7.26 14.01
C HIS A 21 -5.58 -6.51 14.38
N ILE A 22 -5.67 -5.25 14.78
CA ILE A 22 -4.51 -4.50 15.30
C ILE A 22 -3.97 -5.19 16.56
N GLU A 23 -4.84 -5.51 17.52
CA GLU A 23 -4.41 -6.18 18.76
C GLU A 23 -3.84 -7.58 18.48
N LEU A 24 -4.49 -8.35 17.62
CA LEU A 24 -4.03 -9.67 17.23
C LEU A 24 -2.65 -9.62 16.53
N ALA A 25 -2.44 -8.63 15.65
CA ALA A 25 -1.16 -8.46 14.97
C ALA A 25 -0.03 -8.13 15.96
N LYS A 26 -0.30 -7.33 16.99
CA LYS A 26 0.65 -7.05 18.08
C LYS A 26 0.95 -8.30 18.91
N GLU A 27 -0.09 -9.03 19.32
CA GLU A 27 0.04 -10.25 20.14
C GLU A 27 0.87 -11.32 19.43
N LEU A 28 0.67 -11.48 18.13
CA LEU A 28 1.32 -12.52 17.32
C LEU A 28 2.62 -12.04 16.63
N ASP A 29 3.04 -10.80 16.86
CA ASP A 29 4.16 -10.15 16.14
C ASP A 29 4.06 -10.33 14.61
N LYS A 30 2.88 -10.03 14.06
CA LYS A 30 2.61 -10.14 12.63
C LYS A 30 2.49 -8.78 11.95
N THR A 31 2.86 -8.74 10.70
CA THR A 31 2.62 -7.59 9.85
C THR A 31 1.13 -7.41 9.61
N LEU A 32 0.62 -6.22 9.89
CA LEU A 32 -0.74 -5.85 9.58
C LEU A 32 -0.82 -5.31 8.15
N VAL A 33 -1.46 -6.04 7.26
CA VAL A 33 -1.71 -5.62 5.88
C VAL A 33 -3.11 -5.03 5.77
N ILE A 34 -3.19 -3.77 5.35
CA ILE A 34 -4.42 -2.98 5.36
C ILE A 34 -4.91 -2.76 3.94
N HIS A 35 -6.17 -3.13 3.67
CA HIS A 35 -6.93 -2.66 2.53
C HIS A 35 -7.67 -1.38 2.91
N ASP A 36 -7.39 -0.30 2.20
CA ASP A 36 -8.01 1.00 2.43
C ASP A 36 -8.60 1.57 1.13
N ARG A 37 -9.90 1.83 1.15
CA ARG A 37 -10.62 2.48 0.06
C ARG A 37 -11.72 3.36 0.60
N ASP A 38 -11.60 4.67 0.35
CA ASP A 38 -12.53 5.72 0.81
C ASP A 38 -12.68 5.79 2.34
N SER A 39 -11.67 5.28 3.10
CA SER A 39 -11.66 5.22 4.57
C SER A 39 -10.35 5.73 5.19
N HIS A 40 -9.57 6.52 4.46
CA HIS A 40 -8.20 6.92 4.82
C HIS A 40 -8.08 7.52 6.23
N GLU A 41 -8.91 8.52 6.55
CA GLU A 41 -8.86 9.23 7.83
C GLU A 41 -9.17 8.28 8.99
N ASP A 42 -10.19 7.44 8.85
CA ASP A 42 -10.59 6.49 9.88
C ASP A 42 -9.56 5.40 10.11
N VAL A 43 -8.94 4.88 9.03
CA VAL A 43 -7.86 3.89 9.13
C VAL A 43 -6.69 4.47 9.94
N ILE A 44 -6.23 5.67 9.60
CA ILE A 44 -5.15 6.35 10.33
C ILE A 44 -5.56 6.61 11.77
N SER A 45 -6.77 7.14 12.00
CA SER A 45 -7.28 7.46 13.35
C SER A 45 -7.30 6.22 14.24
N VAL A 46 -7.81 5.08 13.75
CA VAL A 46 -7.87 3.84 14.51
C VAL A 46 -6.47 3.26 14.78
N LEU A 47 -5.54 3.34 13.84
CA LEU A 47 -4.15 2.94 14.06
C LEU A 47 -3.49 3.76 15.17
N LEU A 48 -3.70 5.08 15.19
CA LEU A 48 -3.16 5.97 16.21
C LEU A 48 -3.83 5.76 17.57
N GLU A 49 -5.17 5.61 17.60
CA GLU A 49 -5.94 5.33 18.80
C GLU A 49 -5.47 4.05 19.51
N ARG A 50 -5.26 2.99 18.74
CA ARG A 50 -4.93 1.66 19.28
C ARG A 50 -3.43 1.42 19.48
N GLY A 51 -2.59 2.29 18.93
CA GLY A 51 -1.17 2.04 18.77
C GLY A 51 -0.91 0.96 17.71
N ALA A 52 -0.34 1.34 16.58
CA ALA A 52 -0.08 0.45 15.46
C ALA A 52 0.87 -0.71 15.84
N PRO A 53 0.76 -1.89 15.21
CA PRO A 53 1.81 -2.92 15.28
C PRO A 53 3.14 -2.39 14.76
N GLU A 54 4.24 -3.09 15.07
CA GLU A 54 5.58 -2.71 14.61
C GLU A 54 5.67 -2.63 13.07
N ARG A 55 4.95 -3.51 12.37
CA ARG A 55 4.95 -3.56 10.90
C ARG A 55 3.54 -3.39 10.36
N VAL A 56 3.34 -2.29 9.63
CA VAL A 56 2.10 -1.97 8.93
C VAL A 56 2.37 -1.80 7.45
N VAL A 57 1.53 -2.36 6.61
CA VAL A 57 1.56 -2.24 5.14
C VAL A 57 0.21 -1.77 4.65
N PHE A 58 0.19 -0.62 3.99
CA PHE A 58 -0.95 -0.20 3.19
C PHE A 58 -0.87 -0.90 1.83
N HIS A 59 -1.68 -1.92 1.65
CA HIS A 59 -1.83 -2.67 0.41
C HIS A 59 -2.51 -1.82 -0.66
N CYS A 60 -2.03 -1.90 -1.89
CA CYS A 60 -2.59 -1.16 -3.03
C CYS A 60 -2.86 0.31 -2.67
N PHE A 61 -1.82 1.00 -2.15
CA PHE A 61 -1.94 2.35 -1.61
C PHE A 61 -2.75 3.25 -2.54
N SER A 62 -3.78 3.89 -1.98
CA SER A 62 -4.75 4.69 -2.72
C SER A 62 -4.87 6.14 -2.20
N GLY A 63 -4.06 6.50 -1.21
CA GLY A 63 -4.00 7.85 -0.65
C GLY A 63 -3.23 8.84 -1.52
N ASP A 64 -3.26 10.09 -1.11
CA ASP A 64 -2.50 11.19 -1.70
C ASP A 64 -1.10 11.37 -1.07
N ALA A 65 -0.38 12.40 -1.52
CA ALA A 65 0.96 12.71 -0.99
C ALA A 65 0.94 13.15 0.49
N GLN A 66 -0.17 13.69 1.00
CA GLN A 66 -0.29 14.05 2.41
C GLN A 66 -0.42 12.79 3.27
N MET A 67 -1.28 11.88 2.89
CA MET A 67 -1.41 10.58 3.56
C MET A 67 -0.09 9.79 3.50
N ALA A 68 0.62 9.83 2.36
CA ALA A 68 1.92 9.16 2.23
C ALA A 68 2.97 9.70 3.23
N ARG A 69 2.99 11.01 3.51
CA ARG A 69 3.86 11.61 4.53
C ARG A 69 3.46 11.15 5.93
N VAL A 70 2.17 11.12 6.26
CA VAL A 70 1.69 10.61 7.55
C VAL A 70 2.12 9.16 7.75
N CYS A 71 1.93 8.30 6.74
CA CYS A 71 2.40 6.91 6.80
C CYS A 71 3.92 6.83 6.99
N ALA A 72 4.68 7.68 6.29
CA ALA A 72 6.14 7.73 6.40
C ALA A 72 6.63 8.15 7.79
N ASP A 73 5.98 9.14 8.41
CA ASP A 73 6.32 9.61 9.77
C ASP A 73 6.13 8.51 10.82
N HIS A 74 5.25 7.55 10.56
CA HIS A 74 5.01 6.38 11.41
C HIS A 74 5.78 5.12 10.98
N GLY A 75 6.58 5.18 9.93
CA GLY A 75 7.34 4.02 9.42
C GLY A 75 6.48 2.95 8.74
N TRP A 76 5.28 3.28 8.30
CA TRP A 76 4.37 2.35 7.63
C TRP A 76 4.72 2.20 6.15
N PHE A 77 4.75 0.95 5.69
CA PHE A 77 5.04 0.63 4.30
C PHE A 77 3.84 0.93 3.39
N MET A 78 4.13 1.36 2.17
CA MET A 78 3.14 1.64 1.14
C MET A 78 3.44 0.83 -0.11
N SER A 79 2.49 -0.03 -0.50
CA SER A 79 2.62 -0.94 -1.64
C SER A 79 1.88 -0.40 -2.86
N PHE A 80 2.58 -0.31 -3.99
CA PHE A 80 2.04 0.26 -5.23
C PHE A 80 1.79 -0.82 -6.28
N ALA A 81 0.58 -0.80 -6.84
CA ALA A 81 0.14 -1.71 -7.88
C ALA A 81 0.18 -1.09 -9.28
N GLY A 82 -0.22 -1.84 -10.30
CA GLY A 82 -0.23 -1.42 -11.69
C GLY A 82 -1.01 -0.14 -12.00
N VAL A 83 -1.89 0.28 -11.11
CA VAL A 83 -2.69 1.52 -11.22
C VAL A 83 -1.83 2.77 -11.41
N ILE A 84 -0.59 2.83 -10.90
CA ILE A 84 0.31 3.98 -11.09
C ILE A 84 0.66 4.24 -12.56
N THR A 85 0.50 3.23 -13.42
CA THR A 85 0.72 3.35 -14.87
C THR A 85 -0.45 4.01 -15.61
N PHE A 86 -1.60 4.24 -14.93
CA PHE A 86 -2.80 4.78 -15.57
C PHE A 86 -2.69 6.29 -15.80
N GLY A 87 -3.34 6.78 -16.85
CA GLY A 87 -3.31 8.22 -17.16
C GLY A 87 -3.91 9.10 -16.05
N SER A 88 -4.95 8.61 -15.37
CA SER A 88 -5.66 9.32 -14.30
C SER A 88 -4.98 9.26 -12.93
N ALA A 89 -3.84 8.55 -12.80
CA ALA A 89 -3.21 8.28 -11.50
C ALA A 89 -2.15 9.32 -11.09
N GLU A 90 -2.28 10.60 -11.48
CA GLU A 90 -1.26 11.61 -11.16
C GLU A 90 -1.11 11.81 -9.64
N GLY A 91 -2.21 11.97 -8.91
CA GLY A 91 -2.17 12.11 -7.45
C GLY A 91 -1.48 10.95 -6.76
N LEU A 92 -1.68 9.71 -7.26
CA LEU A 92 -1.01 8.53 -6.73
C LEU A 92 0.50 8.53 -7.07
N ARG A 93 0.90 9.06 -8.23
CA ARG A 93 2.32 9.24 -8.56
C ARG A 93 2.98 10.32 -7.70
N GLU A 94 2.25 11.39 -7.36
CA GLU A 94 2.72 12.39 -6.38
C GLU A 94 2.95 11.74 -5.01
N ALA A 95 2.02 10.88 -4.56
CA ALA A 95 2.19 10.09 -3.35
C ALA A 95 3.43 9.19 -3.43
N LEU A 96 3.60 8.45 -4.53
CA LEU A 96 4.77 7.59 -4.77
C LEU A 96 6.09 8.37 -4.67
N ARG A 97 6.15 9.59 -5.22
CA ARG A 97 7.34 10.45 -5.12
C ARG A 97 7.63 10.92 -3.70
N ALA A 98 6.61 11.03 -2.86
CA ALA A 98 6.72 11.46 -1.46
C ALA A 98 7.16 10.35 -0.49
N VAL A 99 7.01 9.06 -0.87
CA VAL A 99 7.37 7.93 -0.01
C VAL A 99 8.89 7.77 0.10
N PRO A 100 9.48 7.66 1.30
CA PRO A 100 10.90 7.32 1.47
C PRO A 100 11.23 5.95 0.86
N ASP A 101 12.44 5.81 0.29
CA ASP A 101 12.87 4.56 -0.36
C ASP A 101 12.69 3.33 0.53
N GLY A 102 12.99 3.46 1.83
CA GLY A 102 12.88 2.38 2.80
C GLY A 102 11.44 1.91 3.12
N LEU A 103 10.40 2.60 2.66
CA LEU A 103 9.00 2.28 2.95
C LEU A 103 8.19 1.90 1.70
N LEU A 104 8.88 1.80 0.54
CA LEU A 104 8.26 1.40 -0.71
C LEU A 104 8.11 -0.12 -0.81
N LEU A 105 6.94 -0.56 -1.27
CA LEU A 105 6.68 -1.91 -1.72
C LEU A 105 6.03 -1.89 -3.11
N VAL A 106 6.02 -3.03 -3.77
CA VAL A 106 5.35 -3.24 -5.05
C VAL A 106 4.51 -4.50 -5.01
N GLU A 107 3.38 -4.48 -5.67
CA GLU A 107 2.46 -5.60 -5.78
C GLU A 107 1.77 -5.63 -7.14
N THR A 108 0.99 -6.67 -7.38
CA THR A 108 0.19 -6.79 -8.60
C THR A 108 -1.27 -6.43 -8.39
N ASP A 109 -1.86 -6.78 -7.28
CA ASP A 109 -3.31 -6.85 -7.05
C ASP A 109 -4.03 -7.74 -8.10
N ALA A 110 -3.33 -8.78 -8.57
CA ALA A 110 -3.88 -9.71 -9.55
C ALA A 110 -5.16 -10.40 -9.03
N PRO A 111 -6.16 -10.59 -9.88
CA PRO A 111 -6.18 -10.45 -11.34
C PRO A 111 -6.52 -9.03 -11.83
N TYR A 112 -6.59 -8.04 -10.94
CA TYR A 112 -7.00 -6.66 -11.22
C TYR A 112 -5.80 -5.75 -11.53
N LEU A 113 -6.05 -4.49 -11.83
CA LEU A 113 -5.11 -3.39 -11.97
C LEU A 113 -3.94 -3.65 -12.94
N THR A 114 -4.20 -4.38 -14.02
CA THR A 114 -3.20 -4.71 -15.04
C THR A 114 -2.48 -3.45 -15.53
N PRO A 115 -1.13 -3.37 -15.41
CA PRO A 115 -0.38 -2.19 -15.79
C PRO A 115 -0.40 -1.95 -17.32
N LYS A 116 -0.25 -0.68 -17.74
CA LYS A 116 0.03 -0.38 -19.15
C LYS A 116 1.39 -0.98 -19.56
N PRO A 117 1.55 -1.45 -20.81
CA PRO A 117 0.60 -1.36 -21.92
C PRO A 117 -0.43 -2.50 -21.98
N ASN A 118 -0.52 -3.35 -20.95
CA ASN A 118 -1.29 -4.61 -20.98
C ASN A 118 -2.75 -4.46 -20.49
N ARG A 119 -3.26 -3.23 -20.41
CA ARG A 119 -4.65 -2.95 -20.00
C ARG A 119 -5.66 -3.79 -20.77
N GLY A 120 -6.73 -4.25 -20.06
CA GLY A 120 -7.77 -5.09 -20.63
C GLY A 120 -7.47 -6.59 -20.61
N ARG A 121 -6.28 -6.99 -20.18
CA ARG A 121 -5.92 -8.40 -19.91
C ARG A 121 -6.01 -8.70 -18.41
N VAL A 122 -6.09 -9.96 -18.06
CA VAL A 122 -5.96 -10.42 -16.68
C VAL A 122 -4.55 -10.12 -16.18
N ASN A 123 -4.44 -9.53 -14.99
CA ASN A 123 -3.15 -9.24 -14.38
C ASN A 123 -2.51 -10.51 -13.80
N ALA A 124 -1.18 -10.54 -13.79
CA ALA A 124 -0.40 -11.65 -13.25
C ALA A 124 1.00 -11.16 -12.82
N THR A 125 1.69 -11.96 -12.02
CA THR A 125 2.99 -11.62 -11.44
C THR A 125 4.06 -11.24 -12.47
N TYR A 126 4.07 -11.87 -13.65
CA TYR A 126 5.01 -11.56 -14.73
C TYR A 126 4.81 -10.16 -15.35
N LEU A 127 3.72 -9.47 -15.02
CA LEU A 127 3.47 -8.08 -15.43
C LEU A 127 4.00 -7.03 -14.43
N MET A 128 4.42 -7.45 -13.24
CA MET A 128 5.01 -6.56 -12.21
C MET A 128 6.17 -5.69 -12.74
N PRO A 129 7.05 -6.14 -13.66
CA PRO A 129 8.11 -5.31 -14.18
C PRO A 129 7.65 -4.00 -14.83
N TRP A 130 6.43 -3.92 -15.35
CA TRP A 130 5.87 -2.67 -15.88
C TRP A 130 5.57 -1.66 -14.77
N THR A 131 5.08 -2.14 -13.64
CA THR A 131 4.86 -1.31 -12.44
C THR A 131 6.20 -0.79 -11.91
N VAL A 132 7.18 -1.67 -11.74
CA VAL A 132 8.52 -1.29 -11.23
C VAL A 132 9.21 -0.26 -12.14
N ARG A 133 9.16 -0.43 -13.48
CA ARG A 133 9.71 0.55 -14.41
C ARG A 133 9.04 1.91 -14.26
N ARG A 134 7.71 1.93 -14.12
CA ARG A 134 6.99 3.18 -13.87
C ARG A 134 7.38 3.82 -12.55
N MET A 135 7.55 3.05 -11.49
CA MET A 135 8.04 3.56 -10.20
C MET A 135 9.42 4.20 -10.36
N ALA A 136 10.33 3.53 -11.07
CA ALA A 136 11.68 4.05 -11.33
C ALA A 136 11.65 5.36 -12.12
N GLU A 137 10.84 5.44 -13.18
CA GLU A 137 10.64 6.67 -13.99
C GLU A 137 10.17 7.83 -13.11
N GLU A 138 9.12 7.62 -12.30
CA GLU A 138 8.54 8.66 -11.45
C GLU A 138 9.51 9.16 -10.36
N ARG A 139 10.43 8.32 -9.94
CA ARG A 139 11.42 8.65 -8.90
C ARG A 139 12.79 9.00 -9.46
N SER A 140 12.96 9.02 -10.79
CA SER A 140 14.26 9.20 -11.44
C SER A 140 15.34 8.26 -10.87
N ALA A 141 14.95 7.01 -10.59
CA ALA A 141 15.78 6.00 -9.95
C ALA A 141 16.30 4.98 -10.97
N ASP A 142 17.45 4.39 -10.70
CA ASP A 142 17.91 3.20 -11.42
C ASP A 142 17.03 2.00 -11.10
N VAL A 143 16.60 1.25 -12.12
CA VAL A 143 15.67 0.13 -11.97
C VAL A 143 16.27 -0.99 -11.13
N ALA A 144 17.56 -1.30 -11.28
CA ALA A 144 18.20 -2.38 -10.52
C ALA A 144 18.30 -2.00 -9.02
N GLN A 145 18.73 -0.79 -8.73
CA GLN A 145 18.80 -0.26 -7.37
C GLN A 145 17.41 -0.24 -6.72
N LEU A 146 16.38 0.17 -7.47
CA LEU A 146 15.00 0.13 -6.95
C LEU A 146 14.55 -1.30 -6.67
N CYS A 147 14.87 -2.27 -7.53
CA CYS A 147 14.55 -3.68 -7.28
C CYS A 147 15.21 -4.19 -5.99
N ASP A 148 16.50 -3.89 -5.78
CA ASP A 148 17.23 -4.29 -4.56
C ASP A 148 16.58 -3.66 -3.32
N GLN A 149 16.18 -2.39 -3.39
CA GLN A 149 15.48 -1.71 -2.31
C GLN A 149 14.11 -2.33 -2.01
N LEU A 150 13.32 -2.63 -3.05
CA LEU A 150 12.01 -3.27 -2.89
C LEU A 150 12.13 -4.66 -2.26
N VAL A 151 13.15 -5.44 -2.63
CA VAL A 151 13.44 -6.75 -2.00
C VAL A 151 13.79 -6.56 -0.52
N ALA A 152 14.72 -5.65 -0.21
CA ALA A 152 15.11 -5.37 1.17
C ALA A 152 13.91 -4.92 2.02
N ASN A 153 13.06 -4.05 1.47
CA ASN A 153 11.85 -3.59 2.15
C ASN A 153 10.84 -4.72 2.37
N THR A 154 10.71 -5.63 1.40
CA THR A 154 9.82 -6.80 1.53
C THR A 154 10.25 -7.69 2.69
N TYR A 155 11.56 -7.96 2.85
CA TYR A 155 12.06 -8.69 4.00
C TYR A 155 11.86 -7.95 5.32
N ARG A 156 12.00 -6.63 5.34
CA ARG A 156 11.70 -5.82 6.53
C ARG A 156 10.22 -5.84 6.91
N ALA A 157 9.34 -5.79 5.91
CA ALA A 157 7.90 -5.80 6.14
C ALA A 157 7.38 -7.18 6.57
N PHE A 158 7.86 -8.27 5.97
CA PHE A 158 7.26 -9.60 6.11
C PHE A 158 8.17 -10.65 6.73
N GLY A 159 9.44 -10.35 6.95
CA GLY A 159 10.44 -11.32 7.41
C GLY A 159 11.03 -12.16 6.27
N HIS A 160 11.96 -13.03 6.64
CA HIS A 160 12.53 -14.02 5.72
C HIS A 160 11.70 -15.30 5.78
N TRP A 161 11.41 -15.90 4.62
CA TRP A 161 10.69 -17.17 4.46
C TRP A 161 11.50 -18.16 3.65
#